data_ff6e0d6674b2305e19fcdfaba20778b5
#
_entry.id   ff6e0d6674b2305e19fcdfaba20778b5
#
_cell.length_a   1.000
_cell.length_b   1.000
_cell.length_c   1.000
_cell.angle_alpha   90.00
_cell.angle_beta   90.00
_cell.angle_gamma   90.00
#
_symmetry.space_group_name_H-M   'P 1'
#
loop_
_entity.id
_entity.type
_entity.pdbx_description
1 polymer ?
#
loop_
_entity_poly.entity_id
_entity_poly.type
_entity_poly.pdbx_seq_one_letter_code
_entity_poly.pdbx_strand_id
1 'polypeptide(L)'
;MKQTLLVVLLAVVTIAAAPPAVPLVKEPMHHMKFENEYVRVFDVLVPPHGETLFHDHTHDYAFVPIGASKFRSEKADGTSIELDLKSGEARFTSAPLIHRAVNLADTPFRNITVEILKSAGSPPETAMPSMPGHSVILDNARVRIDRQILDPGQSTGLHTHTLMSLGICVSPARVEYSTPGQKTETADLQAGQFNWHSGTRTHSLKNAGKTRFEAIEIEWK
;
A
#
# COMPACT_ATOMS: atom_id res chain seq x y z
N MET A 1 -13.09 62.54 39.47
CA MET A 1 -12.85 61.08 39.44
C MET A 1 -13.34 60.59 38.06
N LYS A 2 -12.43 60.19 37.15
CA LYS A 2 -12.78 59.64 35.83
C LYS A 2 -12.83 58.10 36.00
N GLN A 3 -14.00 57.51 35.81
CA GLN A 3 -14.16 56.05 35.78
C GLN A 3 -13.74 55.55 34.39
N THR A 4 -12.68 54.73 34.33
CA THR A 4 -12.24 54.05 33.15
C THR A 4 -13.03 52.75 32.99
N LEU A 5 -13.84 52.66 31.95
CA LEU A 5 -14.62 51.42 31.63
C LEU A 5 -13.67 50.42 30.97
N LEU A 6 -13.40 49.32 31.60
CA LEU A 6 -12.62 48.21 31.05
C LEU A 6 -13.56 47.34 30.21
N VAL A 7 -13.43 47.36 28.89
CA VAL A 7 -14.14 46.46 27.96
C VAL A 7 -13.32 45.21 27.86
N VAL A 8 -13.81 44.09 28.44
CA VAL A 8 -13.21 42.75 28.24
C VAL A 8 -13.79 42.15 26.97
N LEU A 9 -12.97 42.06 25.93
CA LEU A 9 -13.32 41.35 24.67
C LEU A 9 -13.18 39.84 24.92
N LEU A 10 -14.31 39.15 25.00
CA LEU A 10 -14.33 37.68 25.07
C LEU A 10 -14.17 37.15 23.66
N ALA A 11 -12.98 36.58 23.33
CA ALA A 11 -12.77 35.90 22.07
C ALA A 11 -13.50 34.52 22.12
N VAL A 12 -14.55 34.40 21.33
CA VAL A 12 -15.24 33.10 21.14
C VAL A 12 -14.39 32.28 20.16
N VAL A 13 -13.67 31.29 20.68
CA VAL A 13 -13.00 30.28 19.85
C VAL A 13 -14.07 29.31 19.38
N THR A 14 -14.49 29.43 18.13
CA THR A 14 -15.34 28.41 17.49
C THR A 14 -14.47 27.20 17.14
N ILE A 15 -14.62 26.11 17.89
CA ILE A 15 -14.04 24.83 17.52
C ILE A 15 -14.90 24.32 16.35
N ALA A 16 -14.35 24.33 15.13
CA ALA A 16 -15.02 23.70 13.99
C ALA A 16 -15.14 22.20 14.29
N ALA A 17 -16.34 21.65 14.13
CA ALA A 17 -16.52 20.20 14.24
C ALA A 17 -15.69 19.50 13.14
N ALA A 18 -15.06 18.37 13.52
CA ALA A 18 -14.36 17.55 12.53
C ALA A 18 -15.32 17.13 11.41
N PRO A 19 -14.90 17.12 10.14
CA PRO A 19 -15.75 16.70 9.05
C PRO A 19 -16.18 15.23 9.25
N PRO A 20 -17.41 14.86 8.84
CA PRO A 20 -17.87 13.48 8.94
C PRO A 20 -16.99 12.57 8.07
N ALA A 21 -16.53 11.46 8.65
CA ALA A 21 -15.75 10.44 7.93
C ALA A 21 -16.68 9.29 7.53
N VAL A 22 -16.41 8.69 6.38
CA VAL A 22 -17.08 7.47 5.92
C VAL A 22 -16.20 6.26 6.22
N PRO A 23 -16.78 5.06 6.45
CA PRO A 23 -15.99 3.83 6.48
C PRO A 23 -15.22 3.66 5.15
N LEU A 24 -13.97 3.17 5.20
CA LEU A 24 -13.12 3.00 4.02
C LEU A 24 -13.85 2.26 2.87
N VAL A 25 -14.61 1.21 3.17
CA VAL A 25 -15.39 0.43 2.20
C VAL A 25 -16.53 1.22 1.52
N LYS A 26 -16.84 2.42 2.00
CA LYS A 26 -17.85 3.33 1.42
C LYS A 26 -17.22 4.54 0.73
N GLU A 27 -15.91 4.70 0.80
CA GLU A 27 -15.22 5.79 0.13
C GLU A 27 -15.15 5.51 -1.39
N PRO A 28 -15.69 6.41 -2.24
CA PRO A 28 -15.92 6.13 -3.67
C PRO A 28 -14.66 5.86 -4.50
N MET A 29 -13.50 6.40 -4.11
CA MET A 29 -12.24 6.23 -4.83
C MET A 29 -11.50 4.92 -4.45
N HIS A 30 -11.96 4.24 -3.38
CA HIS A 30 -11.42 2.96 -2.90
C HIS A 30 -12.24 1.80 -3.47
N HIS A 31 -11.81 1.27 -4.61
CA HIS A 31 -12.48 0.15 -5.27
C HIS A 31 -12.01 -1.17 -4.68
N MET A 32 -12.79 -1.77 -3.80
CA MET A 32 -12.47 -3.08 -3.22
C MET A 32 -12.38 -4.15 -4.33
N LYS A 33 -11.26 -4.87 -4.38
CA LYS A 33 -10.95 -5.90 -5.37
C LYS A 33 -10.87 -7.30 -4.79
N PHE A 34 -10.52 -7.42 -3.51
CA PHE A 34 -10.35 -8.71 -2.85
C PHE A 34 -10.52 -8.55 -1.34
N GLU A 35 -11.09 -9.57 -0.71
CA GLU A 35 -11.20 -9.68 0.75
C GLU A 35 -11.17 -11.14 1.17
N ASN A 36 -10.45 -11.43 2.26
CA ASN A 36 -10.53 -12.67 3.02
C ASN A 36 -10.39 -12.38 4.52
N GLU A 37 -10.21 -13.39 5.36
CA GLU A 37 -10.09 -13.19 6.81
C GLU A 37 -8.83 -12.42 7.25
N TYR A 38 -7.80 -12.30 6.40
CA TYR A 38 -6.51 -11.66 6.72
C TYR A 38 -6.36 -10.27 6.12
N VAL A 39 -6.97 -10.04 4.97
CA VAL A 39 -6.66 -8.87 4.14
C VAL A 39 -7.88 -8.35 3.39
N ARG A 40 -7.92 -7.02 3.20
CA ARG A 40 -8.81 -6.35 2.26
C ARG A 40 -7.98 -5.48 1.33
N VAL A 41 -8.18 -5.63 0.02
CA VAL A 41 -7.39 -4.97 -1.02
C VAL A 41 -8.25 -4.04 -1.83
N PHE A 42 -7.79 -2.80 -1.98
CA PHE A 42 -8.43 -1.76 -2.79
C PHE A 42 -7.50 -1.30 -3.91
N ASP A 43 -8.05 -1.10 -5.09
CA ASP A 43 -7.45 -0.30 -6.16
C ASP A 43 -7.97 1.11 -6.02
N VAL A 44 -7.13 2.02 -5.56
CA VAL A 44 -7.48 3.42 -5.28
C VAL A 44 -7.09 4.27 -6.47
N LEU A 45 -8.00 5.11 -6.93
CA LEU A 45 -7.76 6.01 -8.05
C LEU A 45 -8.34 7.39 -7.78
N VAL A 46 -7.48 8.35 -7.48
CA VAL A 46 -7.87 9.76 -7.27
C VAL A 46 -7.48 10.56 -8.51
N PRO A 47 -8.45 11.20 -9.20
CA PRO A 47 -8.16 11.97 -10.42
C PRO A 47 -7.18 13.13 -10.15
N PRO A 48 -6.57 13.72 -11.20
CA PRO A 48 -5.75 14.92 -11.07
C PRO A 48 -6.49 16.00 -10.29
N HIS A 49 -5.81 16.60 -9.29
CA HIS A 49 -6.36 17.63 -8.39
C HIS A 49 -7.65 17.25 -7.65
N GLY A 50 -8.03 15.97 -7.70
CA GLY A 50 -9.17 15.44 -6.95
C GLY A 50 -8.80 15.07 -5.52
N GLU A 51 -9.80 14.69 -4.75
CA GLU A 51 -9.62 14.27 -3.36
C GLU A 51 -10.59 13.14 -3.01
N THR A 52 -10.20 12.32 -2.04
CA THR A 52 -11.11 11.35 -1.40
C THR A 52 -12.02 12.08 -0.40
N LEU A 53 -13.11 11.46 0.00
CA LEU A 53 -13.81 11.86 1.22
C LEU A 53 -12.88 11.63 2.43
N PHE A 54 -13.17 12.29 3.56
CA PHE A 54 -12.60 11.84 4.83
C PHE A 54 -13.10 10.43 5.10
N HIS A 55 -12.17 9.50 5.34
CA HIS A 55 -12.47 8.10 5.57
C HIS A 55 -11.66 7.54 6.73
N ASP A 56 -12.19 6.46 7.30
CA ASP A 56 -11.67 5.85 8.51
C ASP A 56 -10.97 4.52 8.20
N HIS A 57 -9.66 4.47 8.49
CA HIS A 57 -8.89 3.24 8.53
C HIS A 57 -8.91 2.68 9.96
N THR A 58 -9.72 1.66 10.17
CA THR A 58 -9.83 0.97 11.47
C THR A 58 -8.80 -0.13 11.66
N HIS A 59 -8.08 -0.50 10.60
CA HIS A 59 -7.01 -1.50 10.57
C HIS A 59 -5.71 -0.89 10.07
N ASP A 60 -4.58 -1.45 10.54
CA ASP A 60 -3.29 -1.17 9.94
C ASP A 60 -3.33 -1.44 8.45
N TYR A 61 -2.63 -0.63 7.66
CA TYR A 61 -2.60 -0.82 6.22
C TYR A 61 -1.26 -0.50 5.61
N ALA A 62 -0.98 -1.13 4.48
CA ALA A 62 0.08 -0.73 3.57
C ALA A 62 -0.54 -0.17 2.29
N PHE A 63 0.17 0.72 1.59
CA PHE A 63 -0.20 1.09 0.24
C PHE A 63 1.02 1.15 -0.68
N VAL A 64 0.80 0.79 -1.94
CA VAL A 64 1.82 0.71 -2.98
C VAL A 64 1.42 1.63 -4.12
N PRO A 65 2.12 2.77 -4.34
CA PRO A 65 1.87 3.65 -5.48
C PRO A 65 2.13 2.93 -6.81
N ILE A 66 1.19 3.08 -7.75
CA ILE A 66 1.29 2.59 -9.12
C ILE A 66 1.46 3.79 -10.05
N GLY A 67 2.70 4.11 -10.36
CA GLY A 67 3.11 5.39 -10.94
C GLY A 67 3.65 6.35 -9.88
N ALA A 68 4.38 7.39 -10.31
CA ALA A 68 4.82 8.47 -9.43
C ALA A 68 3.61 9.27 -8.94
N SER A 69 3.62 9.69 -7.69
CA SER A 69 2.47 10.31 -7.03
C SER A 69 2.89 11.43 -6.11
N LYS A 70 2.25 12.59 -6.24
CA LYS A 70 2.38 13.69 -5.29
C LYS A 70 1.01 13.97 -4.70
N PHE A 71 0.85 13.74 -3.40
CA PHE A 71 -0.42 13.94 -2.74
C PHE A 71 -0.24 14.46 -1.33
N ARG A 72 -1.31 15.05 -0.77
CA ARG A 72 -1.37 15.48 0.62
C ARG A 72 -2.37 14.60 1.37
N SER A 73 -1.92 14.02 2.47
CA SER A 73 -2.77 13.35 3.45
C SER A 73 -3.18 14.38 4.50
N GLU A 74 -4.47 14.67 4.58
CA GLU A 74 -5.05 15.62 5.54
C GLU A 74 -5.87 14.87 6.59
N LYS A 75 -5.55 15.09 7.87
CA LYS A 75 -6.33 14.54 8.98
C LYS A 75 -7.52 15.44 9.33
N ALA A 76 -8.52 14.87 9.99
CA ALA A 76 -9.71 15.59 10.42
C ALA A 76 -9.41 16.71 11.45
N ASP A 77 -8.26 16.69 12.12
CA ASP A 77 -7.80 17.75 13.04
C ASP A 77 -7.13 18.93 12.32
N GLY A 78 -7.06 18.90 10.99
CA GLY A 78 -6.45 19.93 10.15
C GLY A 78 -4.95 19.76 9.94
N THR A 79 -4.32 18.80 10.59
CA THR A 79 -2.90 18.48 10.31
C THR A 79 -2.75 17.77 8.97
N SER A 80 -1.65 18.00 8.28
CA SER A 80 -1.41 17.38 6.97
C SER A 80 0.07 17.10 6.72
N ILE A 81 0.32 16.14 5.83
CA ILE A 81 1.64 15.81 5.30
C ILE A 81 1.57 15.70 3.79
N GLU A 82 2.52 16.31 3.09
CA GLU A 82 2.70 16.10 1.64
C GLU A 82 3.71 14.97 1.42
N LEU A 83 3.37 14.10 0.46
CA LEU A 83 4.18 12.96 0.06
C LEU A 83 4.42 13.04 -1.44
N ASP A 84 5.70 12.88 -1.83
CA ASP A 84 6.15 12.76 -3.22
C ASP A 84 6.79 11.38 -3.36
N LEU A 85 6.03 10.42 -3.89
CA LEU A 85 6.37 9.01 -3.90
C LEU A 85 6.67 8.53 -5.32
N LYS A 86 7.68 7.70 -5.43
CA LYS A 86 7.96 6.95 -6.65
C LYS A 86 7.04 5.75 -6.77
N SER A 87 6.84 5.27 -8.00
CA SER A 87 6.17 3.99 -8.23
C SER A 87 6.84 2.88 -7.41
N GLY A 88 6.04 2.04 -6.73
CA GLY A 88 6.53 0.95 -5.88
C GLY A 88 7.13 1.39 -4.53
N GLU A 89 7.11 2.67 -4.18
CA GLU A 89 7.57 3.16 -2.86
C GLU A 89 6.51 2.87 -1.78
N ALA A 90 6.41 1.60 -1.40
CA ALA A 90 5.44 1.12 -0.44
C ALA A 90 5.56 1.81 0.92
N ARG A 91 4.43 2.06 1.57
CA ARG A 91 4.33 2.65 2.91
C ARG A 91 3.41 1.81 3.79
N PHE A 92 3.70 1.83 5.08
CA PHE A 92 2.86 1.22 6.12
C PHE A 92 2.35 2.31 7.07
N THR A 93 1.10 2.20 7.49
CA THR A 93 0.47 3.12 8.43
C THR A 93 -0.31 2.33 9.47
N SER A 94 -0.09 2.67 10.74
CA SER A 94 -0.85 2.08 11.85
C SER A 94 -2.21 2.74 12.01
N ALA A 95 -3.22 1.94 12.32
CA ALA A 95 -4.56 2.40 12.69
C ALA A 95 -4.59 2.88 14.18
N PRO A 96 -5.64 3.65 14.57
CA PRO A 96 -6.67 4.23 13.70
C PRO A 96 -6.18 5.51 12.99
N LEU A 97 -6.69 5.75 11.79
CA LEU A 97 -6.42 6.98 11.05
C LEU A 97 -7.69 7.46 10.33
N ILE A 98 -8.12 8.69 10.60
CA ILE A 98 -9.14 9.39 9.81
C ILE A 98 -8.46 10.46 8.98
N HIS A 99 -8.52 10.33 7.66
CA HIS A 99 -7.90 11.28 6.74
C HIS A 99 -8.62 11.36 5.39
N ARG A 100 -8.19 12.30 4.57
CA ARG A 100 -8.44 12.31 3.13
C ARG A 100 -7.12 12.44 2.36
N ALA A 101 -7.07 11.91 1.15
CA ALA A 101 -5.97 12.08 0.23
C ALA A 101 -6.34 13.12 -0.84
N VAL A 102 -5.52 14.17 -0.97
CA VAL A 102 -5.67 15.21 -2.00
C VAL A 102 -4.56 15.01 -3.02
N ASN A 103 -4.91 14.70 -4.26
CA ASN A 103 -3.94 14.56 -5.33
C ASN A 103 -3.45 15.94 -5.78
N LEU A 104 -2.14 16.19 -5.67
CA LEU A 104 -1.50 17.46 -6.02
C LEU A 104 -0.88 17.45 -7.43
N ALA A 105 -0.97 16.34 -8.15
CA ALA A 105 -0.37 16.16 -9.46
C ALA A 105 -1.36 16.34 -10.61
N ASP A 106 -0.83 16.61 -11.81
CA ASP A 106 -1.58 16.67 -13.08
C ASP A 106 -1.92 15.27 -13.63
N THR A 107 -1.48 14.20 -12.93
CA THR A 107 -1.74 12.80 -13.26
C THR A 107 -2.58 12.14 -12.18
N PRO A 108 -3.34 11.08 -12.49
CA PRO A 108 -4.06 10.34 -11.45
C PRO A 108 -3.12 9.79 -10.37
N PHE A 109 -3.51 9.90 -9.12
CA PHE A 109 -2.89 9.17 -8.02
C PHE A 109 -3.53 7.79 -7.92
N ARG A 110 -2.80 6.75 -8.35
CA ARG A 110 -3.23 5.36 -8.22
C ARG A 110 -2.35 4.62 -7.22
N ASN A 111 -2.95 3.81 -6.37
CA ASN A 111 -2.23 2.91 -5.48
C ASN A 111 -3.06 1.65 -5.19
N ILE A 112 -2.36 0.59 -4.75
CA ILE A 112 -3.00 -0.58 -4.17
C ILE A 112 -2.91 -0.43 -2.65
N THR A 113 -4.05 -0.20 -1.99
CA THR A 113 -4.18 -0.15 -0.53
C THR A 113 -4.58 -1.51 0.01
N VAL A 114 -3.89 -1.95 1.05
CA VAL A 114 -4.01 -3.29 1.64
C VAL A 114 -4.21 -3.15 3.14
N GLU A 115 -5.46 -3.31 3.61
CA GLU A 115 -5.76 -3.39 5.05
C GLU A 115 -5.38 -4.77 5.60
N ILE A 116 -4.77 -4.76 6.79
CA ILE A 116 -4.31 -5.95 7.50
C ILE A 116 -5.35 -6.27 8.59
N LEU A 117 -6.33 -7.10 8.25
CA LEU A 117 -7.47 -7.40 9.12
C LEU A 117 -7.07 -8.28 10.31
N LYS A 118 -6.18 -9.25 10.07
CA LYS A 118 -5.77 -10.24 11.05
C LYS A 118 -4.28 -10.55 10.93
N SER A 119 -3.61 -10.81 12.05
CA SER A 119 -2.24 -11.37 12.05
C SER A 119 -2.27 -12.82 11.60
N ALA A 120 -1.25 -13.27 10.89
CA ALA A 120 -1.13 -14.66 10.48
C ALA A 120 -0.87 -15.61 11.65
N GLY A 121 -0.40 -15.09 12.79
CA GLY A 121 0.06 -15.93 13.90
C GLY A 121 1.26 -16.79 13.53
N SER A 122 2.12 -16.26 12.68
CA SER A 122 3.21 -17.02 12.04
C SER A 122 4.27 -17.45 13.04
N PRO A 123 4.94 -18.58 12.78
CA PRO A 123 6.09 -19.00 13.57
C PRO A 123 7.22 -17.97 13.50
N PRO A 124 8.18 -18.01 14.44
CA PRO A 124 9.32 -17.11 14.44
C PRO A 124 10.02 -17.15 13.08
N GLU A 125 10.35 -15.98 12.63
CA GLU A 125 10.86 -15.69 11.31
C GLU A 125 12.12 -16.48 10.95
N THR A 126 12.05 -17.21 9.86
CA THR A 126 13.26 -17.59 9.12
C THR A 126 13.64 -16.41 8.24
N ALA A 127 14.88 -15.92 8.39
CA ALA A 127 15.39 -14.87 7.52
C ALA A 127 15.15 -15.27 6.05
N MET A 128 14.62 -14.33 5.25
CA MET A 128 14.49 -14.56 3.82
C MET A 128 15.85 -14.91 3.21
N PRO A 129 15.94 -15.93 2.38
CA PRO A 129 17.17 -16.20 1.65
C PRO A 129 17.51 -15.01 0.77
N SER A 130 18.81 -14.67 0.69
CA SER A 130 19.27 -13.65 -0.25
C SER A 130 18.93 -14.09 -1.68
N MET A 131 18.16 -13.28 -2.40
CA MET A 131 17.75 -13.55 -3.77
C MET A 131 18.16 -12.40 -4.69
N PRO A 132 18.53 -12.67 -5.96
CA PRO A 132 18.80 -11.63 -6.94
C PRO A 132 17.64 -10.63 -7.05
N GLY A 133 17.96 -9.35 -6.98
CA GLY A 133 16.99 -8.27 -7.16
C GLY A 133 15.99 -8.07 -6.00
N HIS A 134 16.18 -8.74 -4.89
CA HIS A 134 15.31 -8.68 -3.71
C HIS A 134 15.88 -7.74 -2.64
N SER A 135 15.01 -6.97 -2.01
CA SER A 135 15.37 -6.10 -0.89
C SER A 135 14.18 -5.90 0.06
N VAL A 136 14.45 -5.97 1.37
CA VAL A 136 13.48 -5.64 2.41
C VAL A 136 13.34 -4.12 2.47
N ILE A 137 12.10 -3.60 2.34
CA ILE A 137 11.77 -2.19 2.48
C ILE A 137 11.38 -1.88 3.92
N LEU A 138 10.57 -2.76 4.52
CA LEU A 138 10.04 -2.60 5.86
C LEU A 138 9.86 -3.97 6.50
N ASP A 139 10.19 -4.05 7.78
CA ASP A 139 9.94 -5.22 8.61
C ASP A 139 9.47 -4.77 9.99
N ASN A 140 8.24 -5.19 10.37
CA ASN A 140 7.66 -4.87 11.68
C ASN A 140 6.91 -6.10 12.26
N ALA A 141 6.20 -5.91 13.36
CA ALA A 141 5.47 -7.00 14.03
C ALA A 141 4.25 -7.52 13.25
N ARG A 142 3.79 -6.81 12.21
CA ARG A 142 2.57 -7.14 11.45
C ARG A 142 2.87 -7.73 10.09
N VAL A 143 3.85 -7.11 9.42
CA VAL A 143 4.20 -7.46 8.03
C VAL A 143 5.68 -7.28 7.77
N ARG A 144 6.18 -8.00 6.77
CA ARG A 144 7.38 -7.67 6.03
C ARG A 144 7.00 -7.23 4.63
N ILE A 145 7.57 -6.13 4.16
CA ILE A 145 7.37 -5.60 2.81
C ILE A 145 8.68 -5.67 2.06
N ASP A 146 8.66 -6.38 0.95
CA ASP A 146 9.82 -6.66 0.12
C ASP A 146 9.62 -6.08 -1.28
N ARG A 147 10.73 -5.70 -1.90
CA ARG A 147 10.78 -5.23 -3.28
C ARG A 147 11.59 -6.22 -4.12
N GLN A 148 11.00 -6.67 -5.21
CA GLN A 148 11.65 -7.51 -6.21
C GLN A 148 11.86 -6.71 -7.49
N ILE A 149 13.10 -6.65 -7.97
CA ILE A 149 13.47 -6.05 -9.26
C ILE A 149 14.24 -7.09 -10.06
N LEU A 150 13.80 -7.34 -11.30
CA LEU A 150 14.51 -8.21 -12.23
C LEU A 150 14.67 -7.51 -13.58
N ASP A 151 15.90 -7.36 -14.05
CA ASP A 151 16.17 -6.93 -15.41
C ASP A 151 15.80 -8.04 -16.42
N PRO A 152 15.63 -7.74 -17.72
CA PRO A 152 15.31 -8.75 -18.74
C PRO A 152 16.24 -9.96 -18.68
N GLY A 153 15.65 -11.16 -18.61
CA GLY A 153 16.35 -12.44 -18.51
C GLY A 153 16.80 -12.84 -17.09
N GLN A 154 16.76 -11.94 -16.11
CA GLN A 154 17.11 -12.28 -14.73
C GLN A 154 16.04 -13.15 -14.06
N SER A 155 16.48 -13.98 -13.09
CA SER A 155 15.64 -14.86 -12.29
C SER A 155 15.97 -14.71 -10.80
N THR A 156 14.96 -14.91 -9.94
CA THR A 156 15.14 -15.01 -8.49
C THR A 156 15.96 -16.24 -8.07
N GLY A 157 16.05 -17.26 -8.94
CA GLY A 157 16.40 -18.61 -8.53
C GLY A 157 15.26 -19.29 -7.77
N LEU A 158 15.44 -20.58 -7.48
CA LEU A 158 14.45 -21.36 -6.70
C LEU A 158 14.55 -20.96 -5.22
N HIS A 159 13.41 -20.57 -4.64
CA HIS A 159 13.31 -20.15 -3.25
C HIS A 159 11.96 -20.54 -2.64
N THR A 160 11.83 -20.44 -1.32
CA THR A 160 10.62 -20.80 -0.59
C THR A 160 10.16 -19.64 0.27
N HIS A 161 8.91 -19.21 0.08
CA HIS A 161 8.18 -18.37 1.02
C HIS A 161 7.46 -19.26 2.02
N THR A 162 7.53 -18.92 3.29
CA THR A 162 6.88 -19.67 4.38
C THR A 162 5.65 -18.95 4.94
N LEU A 163 5.52 -17.65 4.66
CA LEU A 163 4.43 -16.80 5.13
C LEU A 163 3.34 -16.66 4.06
N MET A 164 2.13 -16.36 4.50
CA MET A 164 1.09 -15.84 3.62
C MET A 164 1.54 -14.50 3.04
N SER A 165 1.23 -14.24 1.79
CA SER A 165 1.68 -13.00 1.14
C SER A 165 0.74 -12.50 0.05
N LEU A 166 0.89 -11.21 -0.25
CA LEU A 166 0.27 -10.53 -1.39
C LEU A 166 1.38 -9.96 -2.28
N GLY A 167 1.53 -10.52 -3.48
CA GLY A 167 2.41 -9.96 -4.51
C GLY A 167 1.68 -8.92 -5.34
N ILE A 168 2.26 -7.72 -5.53
CA ILE A 168 1.70 -6.60 -6.31
C ILE A 168 2.67 -6.25 -7.43
N CYS A 169 2.24 -6.36 -8.68
CA CYS A 169 3.01 -5.94 -9.84
C CYS A 169 3.05 -4.40 -9.93
N VAL A 170 4.24 -3.82 -9.90
CA VAL A 170 4.44 -2.36 -10.00
C VAL A 170 4.62 -1.91 -11.43
N SER A 171 5.36 -2.67 -12.24
CA SER A 171 5.60 -2.38 -13.65
C SER A 171 5.12 -3.52 -14.56
N PRO A 172 4.46 -3.24 -15.71
CA PRO A 172 4.03 -4.29 -16.63
C PRO A 172 5.22 -5.15 -17.06
N ALA A 173 5.05 -6.47 -17.01
CA ALA A 173 6.12 -7.39 -17.38
C ALA A 173 5.59 -8.75 -17.86
N ARG A 174 6.38 -9.41 -18.70
CA ARG A 174 6.20 -10.82 -19.03
C ARG A 174 7.09 -11.66 -18.11
N VAL A 175 6.50 -12.57 -17.37
CA VAL A 175 7.21 -13.40 -16.39
C VAL A 175 7.03 -14.90 -16.69
N GLU A 176 8.07 -15.68 -16.42
CA GLU A 176 8.00 -17.13 -16.30
C GLU A 176 7.99 -17.50 -14.82
N TYR A 177 7.01 -18.29 -14.43
CA TYR A 177 6.83 -18.80 -13.08
C TYR A 177 7.04 -20.30 -13.09
N SER A 178 7.98 -20.81 -12.31
CA SER A 178 8.33 -22.23 -12.25
C SER A 178 8.20 -22.75 -10.83
N THR A 179 7.40 -23.81 -10.67
CA THR A 179 7.23 -24.56 -9.42
C THR A 179 7.82 -25.97 -9.64
N PRO A 180 8.57 -26.52 -8.67
CA PRO A 180 9.11 -27.88 -8.79
C PRO A 180 8.04 -28.92 -9.12
N GLY A 181 8.30 -29.75 -10.10
CA GLY A 181 7.37 -30.79 -10.53
C GLY A 181 6.17 -30.32 -11.35
N GLN A 182 6.08 -29.03 -11.66
CA GLN A 182 5.01 -28.46 -12.49
C GLN A 182 5.57 -27.90 -13.79
N LYS A 183 4.70 -27.75 -14.80
CA LYS A 183 5.06 -27.04 -16.03
C LYS A 183 5.27 -25.56 -15.72
N THR A 184 6.34 -24.98 -16.28
CA THR A 184 6.57 -23.53 -16.23
C THR A 184 5.41 -22.79 -16.90
N GLU A 185 4.87 -21.81 -16.21
CA GLU A 185 3.81 -20.93 -16.69
C GLU A 185 4.39 -19.60 -17.13
N THR A 186 3.79 -18.98 -18.13
CA THR A 186 4.14 -17.64 -18.57
C THR A 186 2.93 -16.74 -18.43
N ALA A 187 3.11 -15.55 -17.84
CA ALA A 187 2.07 -14.56 -17.69
C ALA A 187 2.53 -13.16 -18.09
N ASP A 188 1.61 -12.39 -18.66
CA ASP A 188 1.78 -10.96 -18.92
C ASP A 188 1.08 -10.20 -17.80
N LEU A 189 1.87 -9.66 -16.85
CA LEU A 189 1.38 -8.95 -15.67
C LEU A 189 1.17 -7.46 -15.99
N GLN A 190 0.13 -6.88 -15.43
CA GLN A 190 -0.18 -5.46 -15.55
C GLN A 190 0.12 -4.73 -14.24
N ALA A 191 0.49 -3.45 -14.33
CA ALA A 191 0.71 -2.61 -13.16
C ALA A 191 -0.56 -2.52 -12.28
N GLY A 192 -0.41 -2.76 -10.98
CA GLY A 192 -1.50 -2.86 -10.01
C GLY A 192 -2.18 -4.22 -9.95
N GLN A 193 -1.84 -5.16 -10.83
CA GLN A 193 -2.29 -6.55 -10.69
C GLN A 193 -1.65 -7.17 -9.44
N PHE A 194 -2.43 -7.92 -8.67
CA PHE A 194 -1.95 -8.57 -7.45
C PHE A 194 -2.40 -10.02 -7.37
N ASN A 195 -1.70 -10.80 -6.54
CA ASN A 195 -2.04 -12.18 -6.27
C ASN A 195 -1.83 -12.52 -4.80
N TRP A 196 -2.84 -13.17 -4.18
CA TRP A 196 -2.80 -13.64 -2.80
C TRP A 196 -2.28 -15.06 -2.73
N HIS A 197 -1.39 -15.32 -1.78
CA HIS A 197 -0.82 -16.63 -1.50
C HIS A 197 -1.09 -17.01 -0.03
N SER A 198 -1.81 -18.10 0.17
CA SER A 198 -2.33 -18.50 1.49
C SER A 198 -1.36 -19.34 2.33
N GLY A 199 -0.13 -19.58 1.86
CA GLY A 199 0.81 -20.42 2.62
C GLY A 199 2.14 -20.64 1.93
N THR A 200 2.87 -21.63 2.42
CA THR A 200 4.20 -21.98 1.91
C THR A 200 4.18 -22.29 0.42
N ARG A 201 5.09 -21.67 -0.33
CA ARG A 201 5.29 -21.94 -1.74
C ARG A 201 6.77 -21.94 -2.11
N THR A 202 7.16 -22.89 -2.94
CA THR A 202 8.52 -22.99 -3.51
C THR A 202 8.44 -22.71 -5.00
N HIS A 203 9.15 -21.69 -5.48
CA HIS A 203 9.12 -21.30 -6.88
C HIS A 203 10.38 -20.53 -7.32
N SER A 204 10.48 -20.30 -8.61
CA SER A 204 11.34 -19.26 -9.17
C SER A 204 10.53 -18.36 -10.10
N LEU A 205 10.91 -17.09 -10.17
CA LEU A 205 10.35 -16.11 -11.07
C LEU A 205 11.46 -15.62 -12.00
N LYS A 206 11.20 -15.57 -13.32
CA LYS A 206 12.11 -15.02 -14.29
C LYS A 206 11.42 -13.93 -15.10
N ASN A 207 12.11 -12.80 -15.29
CA ASN A 207 11.66 -11.78 -16.23
C ASN A 207 11.92 -12.24 -17.66
N ALA A 208 10.88 -12.70 -18.35
CA ALA A 208 10.91 -13.13 -19.75
C ALA A 208 10.58 -12.00 -20.73
N GLY A 209 10.35 -10.79 -20.19
CA GLY A 209 10.05 -9.58 -20.97
C GLY A 209 11.30 -8.84 -21.45
N LYS A 210 11.06 -7.64 -22.01
CA LYS A 210 12.10 -6.74 -22.53
C LYS A 210 12.32 -5.51 -21.65
N THR A 211 11.49 -5.31 -20.65
CA THR A 211 11.54 -4.19 -19.68
C THR A 211 11.81 -4.73 -18.29
N ARG A 212 12.29 -3.88 -17.40
CA ARG A 212 12.50 -4.23 -16.01
C ARG A 212 11.16 -4.61 -15.36
N PHE A 213 11.13 -5.77 -14.72
CA PHE A 213 10.06 -6.19 -13.81
C PHE A 213 10.28 -5.61 -12.43
N GLU A 214 9.22 -5.10 -11.84
CA GLU A 214 9.21 -4.66 -10.45
C GLU A 214 7.91 -5.10 -9.78
N ALA A 215 8.03 -5.65 -8.57
CA ALA A 215 6.91 -6.03 -7.71
C ALA A 215 7.21 -5.71 -6.26
N ILE A 216 6.14 -5.54 -5.50
CA ILE A 216 6.15 -5.47 -4.04
C ILE A 216 5.47 -6.73 -3.52
N GLU A 217 6.09 -7.38 -2.54
CA GLU A 217 5.48 -8.47 -1.80
C GLU A 217 5.27 -8.04 -0.35
N ILE A 218 4.06 -8.25 0.17
CA ILE A 218 3.69 -8.00 1.55
C ILE A 218 3.45 -9.37 2.17
N GLU A 219 4.25 -9.75 3.15
CA GLU A 219 4.14 -11.00 3.89
C GLU A 219 3.53 -10.75 5.28
N TRP A 220 2.61 -11.61 5.71
CA TRP A 220 1.91 -11.53 7.00
C TRP A 220 2.68 -12.24 8.10
N LYS A 221 2.77 -11.58 9.29
CA LYS A 221 3.36 -12.12 10.51
C LYS A 221 2.34 -12.41 11.60
#